data_c91190fdb5e6c149b7fecc48e2083fc3
#
_entry.id   c91190fdb5e6c149b7fecc48e2083fc3
#
_cell.length_a   1.000
_cell.length_b   1.000
_cell.length_c   1.000
_cell.angle_alpha   90.00
_cell.angle_beta   90.00
_cell.angle_gamma   90.00
#
_symmetry.space_group_name_H-M   'P 1'
#
loop_
_entity.id
_entity.type
_entity.pdbx_description
1 polymer ?
#
loop_
_entity_poly.entity_id
_entity_poly.type
_entity_poly.pdbx_seq_one_letter_code
_entity_poly.pdbx_strand_id
1 'polypeptide(L)'
;MKRFLLWATASLGLAFLSIQFVPVDRTNPHADPSRALEHHIEIAPPVSALLDRSCRDCHSNQTRWPWYSYIAPASWMVTKDVEKARKVMNFSEWTDEAGHKLEKAVGLLMASCTDVQVGRMPKPEYVFLHSKAALTKADTQSFCQWTTKEGGRLLALRKRKSR
;
A
#
# COMPACT_ATOMS: atom_id res chain seq x y z
N MET A 1 -43.07 -20.89 -8.47
CA MET A 1 -42.01 -19.92 -8.77
C MET A 1 -41.88 -18.85 -7.70
N LYS A 2 -42.89 -18.04 -7.34
CA LYS A 2 -42.80 -16.94 -6.34
C LYS A 2 -42.30 -17.39 -4.96
N ARG A 3 -42.79 -18.50 -4.41
CA ARG A 3 -42.32 -19.03 -3.11
C ARG A 3 -40.85 -19.48 -3.15
N PHE A 4 -40.39 -20.09 -4.23
CA PHE A 4 -38.99 -20.48 -4.41
C PHE A 4 -38.09 -19.24 -4.44
N LEU A 5 -38.44 -18.20 -5.19
CA LEU A 5 -37.71 -16.93 -5.21
C LEU A 5 -37.61 -16.30 -3.81
N LEU A 6 -38.70 -16.27 -3.06
CA LEU A 6 -38.72 -15.73 -1.70
C LEU A 6 -37.78 -16.49 -0.76
N TRP A 7 -37.78 -17.82 -0.80
CA TRP A 7 -36.86 -18.61 0.02
C TRP A 7 -35.40 -18.42 -0.42
N ALA A 8 -35.14 -18.36 -1.71
CA ALA A 8 -33.77 -18.11 -2.23
C ALA A 8 -33.24 -16.73 -1.80
N THR A 9 -34.04 -15.67 -1.93
CA THR A 9 -33.63 -14.34 -1.49
C THR A 9 -33.46 -14.25 0.02
N ALA A 10 -34.33 -14.90 0.80
CA ALA A 10 -34.20 -14.94 2.27
C ALA A 10 -32.93 -15.68 2.70
N SER A 11 -32.61 -16.81 2.05
CA SER A 11 -31.38 -17.58 2.32
C SER A 11 -30.12 -16.79 1.97
N LEU A 12 -30.09 -16.09 0.81
CA LEU A 12 -28.98 -15.21 0.43
C LEU A 12 -28.81 -14.03 1.40
N GLY A 13 -29.91 -13.41 1.83
CA GLY A 13 -29.90 -12.34 2.83
C GLY A 13 -29.35 -12.83 4.17
N LEU A 14 -29.79 -14.01 4.64
CA LEU A 14 -29.27 -14.61 5.87
C LEU A 14 -27.78 -14.94 5.76
N ALA A 15 -27.35 -15.52 4.64
CA ALA A 15 -25.95 -15.80 4.40
C ALA A 15 -25.11 -14.51 4.38
N PHE A 16 -25.57 -13.46 3.68
CA PHE A 16 -24.92 -12.15 3.70
C PHE A 16 -24.80 -11.55 5.10
N LEU A 17 -25.87 -11.62 5.90
CA LEU A 17 -25.82 -11.15 7.28
C LEU A 17 -24.86 -11.98 8.13
N SER A 18 -24.85 -13.30 7.95
CA SER A 18 -23.97 -14.20 8.71
C SER A 18 -22.48 -13.89 8.47
N ILE A 19 -22.09 -13.59 7.25
CA ILE A 19 -20.69 -13.26 6.94
C ILE A 19 -20.22 -11.93 7.55
N GLN A 20 -21.13 -11.03 7.95
CA GLN A 20 -20.75 -9.79 8.64
C GLN A 20 -20.21 -10.03 10.05
N PHE A 21 -20.47 -11.17 10.66
CA PHE A 21 -19.95 -11.53 11.98
C PHE A 21 -18.53 -12.12 11.94
N VAL A 22 -17.94 -12.33 10.76
CA VAL A 22 -16.55 -12.76 10.63
C VAL A 22 -15.62 -11.56 10.91
N PRO A 23 -14.87 -11.58 12.03
CA PRO A 23 -14.05 -10.45 12.41
C PRO A 23 -12.87 -10.27 11.44
N VAL A 24 -12.47 -9.02 11.21
CA VAL A 24 -11.26 -8.64 10.49
C VAL A 24 -10.49 -7.61 11.30
N ASP A 25 -9.17 -7.67 11.22
CA ASP A 25 -8.30 -6.71 11.89
C ASP A 25 -8.13 -5.45 11.02
N ARG A 26 -8.56 -4.32 11.55
CA ARG A 26 -8.41 -2.97 10.98
C ARG A 26 -7.57 -2.08 11.89
N THR A 27 -6.72 -2.66 12.71
CA THR A 27 -5.83 -1.87 13.57
C THR A 27 -4.70 -1.25 12.77
N ASN A 28 -4.33 -0.04 13.16
CA ASN A 28 -3.12 0.60 12.70
C ASN A 28 -2.05 0.41 13.78
N PRO A 29 -0.96 -0.32 13.51
CA PRO A 29 0.16 -0.42 14.44
C PRO A 29 0.72 0.96 14.76
N HIS A 30 1.42 1.07 15.89
CA HIS A 30 2.13 2.30 16.24
C HIS A 30 3.12 2.68 15.13
N ALA A 31 3.15 3.96 14.75
CA ALA A 31 4.08 4.50 13.79
C ALA A 31 5.12 5.36 14.53
N ASP A 32 6.38 4.92 14.55
CA ASP A 32 7.51 5.66 15.09
C ASP A 32 8.08 6.54 13.96
N PRO A 33 8.07 7.89 14.11
CA PRO A 33 8.60 8.78 13.09
C PRO A 33 10.08 8.54 12.76
N SER A 34 10.89 8.06 13.71
CA SER A 34 12.31 7.77 13.47
C SER A 34 12.52 6.56 12.53
N ARG A 35 11.51 5.71 12.37
CA ARG A 35 11.51 4.54 11.49
C ARG A 35 10.79 4.80 10.17
N ALA A 36 10.17 5.97 10.02
CA ALA A 36 9.41 6.31 8.83
C ALA A 36 10.32 6.54 7.62
N LEU A 37 9.79 6.27 6.42
CA LEU A 37 10.49 6.47 5.14
C LEU A 37 11.13 7.86 5.04
N GLU A 38 10.43 8.89 5.49
CA GLU A 38 10.85 10.30 5.44
C GLU A 38 12.09 10.60 6.31
N HIS A 39 12.36 9.78 7.32
CA HIS A 39 13.56 9.92 8.14
C HIS A 39 14.81 9.43 7.42
N HIS A 40 14.67 8.50 6.48
CA HIS A 40 15.76 7.80 5.80
C HIS A 40 15.98 8.28 4.37
N ILE A 41 14.92 8.73 3.70
CA ILE A 41 14.91 9.07 2.28
C ILE A 41 14.36 10.47 2.07
N GLU A 42 15.03 11.26 1.25
CA GLU A 42 14.57 12.58 0.86
C GLU A 42 13.38 12.46 -0.11
N ILE A 43 12.25 13.06 0.23
CA ILE A 43 11.02 12.99 -0.56
C ILE A 43 10.61 14.41 -0.94
N ALA A 44 10.69 14.72 -2.23
CA ALA A 44 10.21 16.00 -2.75
C ALA A 44 8.67 16.12 -2.58
N PRO A 45 8.13 17.33 -2.33
CA PRO A 45 6.69 17.51 -2.09
C PRO A 45 5.75 16.89 -3.13
N PRO A 46 6.04 16.93 -4.45
CA PRO A 46 5.17 16.27 -5.43
C PRO A 46 5.13 14.74 -5.27
N VAL A 47 6.27 14.12 -4.92
CA VAL A 47 6.32 12.67 -4.67
C VAL A 47 5.63 12.32 -3.36
N SER A 48 5.81 13.13 -2.30
CA SER A 48 5.09 12.94 -1.04
C SER A 48 3.57 12.94 -1.25
N ALA A 49 3.06 13.93 -1.98
CA ALA A 49 1.63 14.02 -2.32
C ALA A 49 1.14 12.80 -3.12
N LEU A 50 1.98 12.26 -4.02
CA LEU A 50 1.68 11.04 -4.76
C LEU A 50 1.61 9.83 -3.82
N LEU A 51 2.59 9.66 -2.95
CA LEU A 51 2.61 8.58 -1.95
C LEU A 51 1.37 8.64 -1.07
N ASP A 52 0.98 9.83 -0.61
CA ASP A 52 -0.17 10.04 0.29
C ASP A 52 -1.49 9.63 -0.35
N ARG A 53 -1.71 9.96 -1.64
CA ARG A 53 -2.98 9.65 -2.29
C ARG A 53 -3.07 8.25 -2.87
N SER A 54 -1.92 7.61 -3.16
CA SER A 54 -1.89 6.40 -3.98
C SER A 54 -1.28 5.16 -3.31
N CYS A 55 -0.49 5.33 -2.22
CA CYS A 55 0.33 4.25 -1.66
C CYS A 55 0.13 4.05 -0.15
N ARG A 56 0.08 5.14 0.64
CA ARG A 56 0.15 5.07 2.11
C ARG A 56 -0.99 4.31 2.75
N ASP A 57 -2.19 4.34 2.19
CA ASP A 57 -3.33 3.63 2.77
C ASP A 57 -3.08 2.11 2.88
N CYS A 58 -2.29 1.53 1.97
CA CYS A 58 -1.91 0.13 2.05
C CYS A 58 -0.50 -0.09 2.61
N HIS A 59 0.45 0.79 2.29
CA HIS A 59 1.86 0.62 2.59
C HIS A 59 2.35 1.41 3.81
N SER A 60 1.49 1.73 4.78
CA SER A 60 1.89 2.36 6.04
C SER A 60 1.07 1.86 7.23
N ASN A 61 1.51 2.21 8.45
CA ASN A 61 0.74 1.98 9.67
C ASN A 61 -0.34 3.06 9.89
N GLN A 62 -0.64 3.90 8.89
CA GLN A 62 -1.57 5.01 8.94
C GLN A 62 -2.71 4.85 7.92
N THR A 63 -3.23 3.64 7.76
CA THR A 63 -4.34 3.34 6.85
C THR A 63 -5.58 4.16 7.21
N ARG A 64 -6.12 4.87 6.23
CA ARG A 64 -7.46 5.48 6.33
C ARG A 64 -8.48 4.46 5.85
N TRP A 65 -9.06 3.71 6.80
CA TRP A 65 -9.97 2.63 6.51
C TRP A 65 -11.25 3.15 5.83
N PRO A 66 -11.52 2.79 4.56
CA PRO A 66 -12.70 3.27 3.85
C PRO A 66 -13.96 2.55 4.36
N TRP A 67 -15.14 3.14 4.12
CA TRP A 67 -16.40 2.60 4.61
C TRP A 67 -16.67 1.14 4.20
N TYR A 68 -16.28 0.75 3.00
CA TYR A 68 -16.46 -0.62 2.51
C TYR A 68 -15.54 -1.65 3.20
N SER A 69 -14.49 -1.21 3.89
CA SER A 69 -13.67 -2.08 4.72
C SER A 69 -14.41 -2.61 5.96
N TYR A 70 -15.62 -2.12 6.22
CA TYR A 70 -16.50 -2.58 7.31
C TYR A 70 -17.57 -3.54 6.83
N ILE A 71 -17.64 -3.85 5.53
CA ILE A 71 -18.70 -4.69 4.94
C ILE A 71 -18.06 -5.89 4.24
N ALA A 72 -18.40 -7.12 4.71
CA ALA A 72 -17.96 -8.35 4.06
C ALA A 72 -18.72 -8.54 2.71
N PRO A 73 -18.06 -9.08 1.67
CA PRO A 73 -16.70 -9.64 1.64
C PRO A 73 -15.58 -8.61 1.38
N ALA A 74 -15.92 -7.33 1.09
CA ALA A 74 -14.92 -6.30 0.78
C ALA A 74 -13.95 -6.08 1.95
N SER A 75 -14.43 -6.17 3.19
CA SER A 75 -13.60 -6.08 4.40
C SER A 75 -12.44 -7.09 4.39
N TRP A 76 -12.68 -8.31 3.98
CA TRP A 76 -11.65 -9.36 3.92
C TRP A 76 -10.59 -9.07 2.87
N MET A 77 -11.01 -8.53 1.72
CA MET A 77 -10.09 -8.18 0.63
C MET A 77 -9.20 -7.01 1.05
N VAL A 78 -9.79 -5.94 1.58
CA VAL A 78 -9.06 -4.73 1.96
C VAL A 78 -8.05 -5.02 3.08
N THR A 79 -8.47 -5.69 4.15
CA THR A 79 -7.57 -6.01 5.27
C THR A 79 -6.42 -6.91 4.84
N LYS A 80 -6.69 -7.90 4.00
CA LYS A 80 -5.65 -8.79 3.44
C LYS A 80 -4.68 -8.04 2.53
N ASP A 81 -5.17 -7.06 1.76
CA ASP A 81 -4.33 -6.26 0.89
C ASP A 81 -3.41 -5.34 1.69
N VAL A 82 -3.93 -4.67 2.72
CA VAL A 82 -3.13 -3.84 3.65
C VAL A 82 -2.09 -4.69 4.38
N GLU A 83 -2.48 -5.86 4.90
CA GLU A 83 -1.55 -6.77 5.57
C GLU A 83 -0.40 -7.22 4.65
N LYS A 84 -0.72 -7.60 3.42
CA LYS A 84 0.29 -8.00 2.42
C LYS A 84 1.19 -6.83 2.03
N ALA A 85 0.61 -5.65 1.81
CA ALA A 85 1.35 -4.46 1.44
C ALA A 85 2.36 -4.07 2.52
N ARG A 86 1.94 -4.04 3.80
CA ARG A 86 2.82 -3.78 4.95
C ARG A 86 3.93 -4.81 5.10
N LYS A 87 3.68 -6.09 4.81
CA LYS A 87 4.71 -7.15 4.85
C LYS A 87 5.76 -6.99 3.76
N VAL A 88 5.38 -6.52 2.58
CA VAL A 88 6.30 -6.32 1.46
C VAL A 88 7.10 -5.04 1.65
N MET A 89 6.42 -3.92 1.89
CA MET A 89 7.01 -2.59 2.05
C MET A 89 6.13 -1.77 2.97
N ASN A 90 6.69 -1.26 4.08
CA ASN A 90 5.97 -0.43 5.03
C ASN A 90 6.68 0.90 5.22
N PHE A 91 6.06 1.98 4.80
CA PHE A 91 6.62 3.34 4.91
C PHE A 91 6.75 3.84 6.36
N SER A 92 5.99 3.26 7.29
CA SER A 92 6.13 3.56 8.72
C SER A 92 7.22 2.75 9.40
N GLU A 93 7.76 1.75 8.73
CA GLU A 93 8.81 0.87 9.24
C GLU A 93 9.89 0.64 8.18
N TRP A 94 10.31 1.73 7.59
CA TRP A 94 11.39 1.69 6.61
C TRP A 94 12.73 1.38 7.28
N THR A 95 13.60 0.69 6.55
CA THR A 95 14.96 0.42 7.02
C THR A 95 15.92 0.45 5.84
N ASP A 96 16.94 1.25 5.96
CA ASP A 96 18.06 1.39 5.02
C ASP A 96 19.41 1.10 5.70
N GLU A 97 19.39 0.49 6.89
CA GLU A 97 20.60 0.10 7.60
C GLU A 97 21.54 -0.74 6.71
N ALA A 98 22.84 -0.59 6.95
CA ALA A 98 23.88 -1.26 6.17
C ALA A 98 23.71 -2.78 6.05
N GLY A 99 24.15 -3.35 4.93
CA GLY A 99 24.07 -4.79 4.66
C GLY A 99 22.84 -5.20 3.86
N HIS A 100 22.31 -6.39 4.14
CA HIS A 100 21.15 -6.96 3.42
C HIS A 100 19.90 -6.07 3.47
N LYS A 101 19.73 -5.27 4.52
CA LYS A 101 18.60 -4.35 4.65
C LYS A 101 18.66 -3.23 3.61
N LEU A 102 19.87 -2.68 3.36
CA LEU A 102 20.06 -1.65 2.33
C LEU A 102 19.80 -2.19 0.92
N GLU A 103 20.29 -3.38 0.60
CA GLU A 103 20.02 -4.01 -0.70
C GLU A 103 18.51 -4.24 -0.89
N LYS A 104 17.84 -4.68 0.16
CA LYS A 104 16.38 -4.83 0.15
C LYS A 104 15.68 -3.48 -0.08
N ALA A 105 16.08 -2.42 0.62
CA ALA A 105 15.51 -1.08 0.46
C ALA A 105 15.64 -0.57 -0.98
N VAL A 106 16.84 -0.68 -1.58
CA VAL A 106 17.07 -0.32 -2.99
C VAL A 106 16.23 -1.18 -3.93
N GLY A 107 16.19 -2.50 -3.69
CA GLY A 107 15.37 -3.43 -4.48
C GLY A 107 13.88 -3.09 -4.44
N LEU A 108 13.34 -2.71 -3.27
CA LEU A 108 11.96 -2.28 -3.11
C LEU A 108 11.66 -0.98 -3.87
N LEU A 109 12.57 0.01 -3.83
CA LEU A 109 12.42 1.24 -4.61
C LEU A 109 12.37 0.95 -6.11
N MET A 110 13.26 0.10 -6.62
CA MET A 110 13.27 -0.26 -8.05
C MET A 110 12.02 -1.07 -8.44
N ALA A 111 11.65 -2.04 -7.63
CA ALA A 111 10.46 -2.86 -7.87
C ALA A 111 9.19 -2.01 -7.86
N SER A 112 9.07 -1.03 -6.95
CA SER A 112 7.89 -0.15 -6.89
C SER A 112 7.73 0.69 -8.15
N CYS A 113 8.83 1.21 -8.75
CA CYS A 113 8.75 1.88 -10.04
C CYS A 113 8.24 0.94 -11.14
N THR A 114 8.77 -0.29 -11.21
CA THR A 114 8.31 -1.30 -12.18
C THR A 114 6.82 -1.59 -12.01
N ASP A 115 6.35 -1.79 -10.79
CA ASP A 115 4.93 -2.08 -10.51
C ASP A 115 4.01 -0.92 -10.91
N VAL A 116 4.46 0.31 -10.72
CA VAL A 116 3.74 1.51 -11.18
C VAL A 116 3.72 1.60 -12.70
N GLN A 117 4.85 1.36 -13.37
CA GLN A 117 4.96 1.42 -14.83
C GLN A 117 4.07 0.40 -15.55
N VAL A 118 3.96 -0.81 -14.99
CA VAL A 118 3.11 -1.87 -15.57
C VAL A 118 1.66 -1.85 -15.07
N GLY A 119 1.29 -0.85 -14.27
CA GLY A 119 -0.08 -0.66 -13.77
C GLY A 119 -0.52 -1.68 -12.71
N ARG A 120 0.40 -2.38 -12.04
CA ARG A 120 0.09 -3.24 -10.90
C ARG A 120 -0.18 -2.45 -9.63
N MET A 121 0.44 -1.26 -9.50
CA MET A 121 0.26 -0.34 -8.38
C MET A 121 0.00 1.09 -8.90
N PRO A 122 -0.93 1.82 -8.29
CA PRO A 122 -1.93 1.37 -7.32
C PRO A 122 -2.83 0.28 -7.91
N LYS A 123 -3.36 -0.61 -7.06
CA LYS A 123 -4.26 -1.69 -7.53
C LYS A 123 -5.45 -1.12 -8.31
N PRO A 124 -5.84 -1.71 -9.46
CA PRO A 124 -6.98 -1.23 -10.24
C PRO A 124 -8.29 -1.15 -9.44
N GLU A 125 -8.53 -2.12 -8.54
CA GLU A 125 -9.70 -2.17 -7.68
C GLU A 125 -9.72 -1.01 -6.68
N TYR A 126 -8.55 -0.62 -6.17
CA TYR A 126 -8.42 0.55 -5.30
C TYR A 126 -8.68 1.85 -6.07
N VAL A 127 -8.09 2.00 -7.24
CA VAL A 127 -8.27 3.18 -8.11
C VAL A 127 -9.74 3.33 -8.53
N PHE A 128 -10.44 2.22 -8.79
CA PHE A 128 -11.87 2.24 -9.16
C PHE A 128 -12.72 2.93 -8.09
N LEU A 129 -12.43 2.71 -6.81
CA LEU A 129 -13.14 3.34 -5.69
C LEU A 129 -12.50 4.67 -5.24
N HIS A 130 -11.25 4.93 -5.64
CA HIS A 130 -10.46 6.11 -5.26
C HIS A 130 -9.83 6.75 -6.51
N SER A 131 -10.64 7.39 -7.34
CA SER A 131 -10.19 7.95 -8.64
C SER A 131 -8.99 8.91 -8.50
N LYS A 132 -8.87 9.62 -7.37
CA LYS A 132 -7.72 10.50 -7.07
C LYS A 132 -6.40 9.73 -6.89
N ALA A 133 -6.45 8.43 -6.63
CA ALA A 133 -5.26 7.59 -6.51
C ALA A 133 -4.68 7.17 -7.87
N ALA A 134 -5.39 7.41 -8.97
CA ALA A 134 -4.88 7.15 -10.31
C ALA A 134 -3.61 7.95 -10.58
N LEU A 135 -2.61 7.29 -11.15
CA LEU A 135 -1.35 7.92 -11.54
C LEU A 135 -1.38 8.32 -13.02
N THR A 136 -1.01 9.56 -13.29
CA THR A 136 -0.76 10.04 -14.65
C THR A 136 0.60 9.56 -15.15
N LYS A 137 0.88 9.71 -16.45
CA LYS A 137 2.22 9.45 -17.01
C LYS A 137 3.29 10.32 -16.32
N ALA A 138 2.98 11.58 -16.03
CA ALA A 138 3.88 12.49 -15.33
C ALA A 138 4.14 12.03 -13.88
N ASP A 139 3.10 11.58 -13.17
CA ASP A 139 3.26 11.00 -11.83
C ASP A 139 4.19 9.78 -11.84
N THR A 140 3.95 8.85 -12.77
CA THR A 140 4.77 7.65 -12.95
C THR A 140 6.23 8.02 -13.23
N GLN A 141 6.47 8.98 -14.11
CA GLN A 141 7.80 9.45 -14.44
C GLN A 141 8.50 10.08 -13.23
N SER A 142 7.83 10.98 -12.52
CA SER A 142 8.36 11.65 -11.33
C SER A 142 8.68 10.64 -10.22
N PHE A 143 7.80 9.68 -10.01
CA PHE A 143 8.00 8.59 -9.03
C PHE A 143 9.22 7.73 -9.39
N CYS A 144 9.34 7.29 -10.64
CA CYS A 144 10.46 6.48 -11.08
C CYS A 144 11.81 7.24 -11.06
N GLN A 145 11.82 8.51 -11.39
CA GLN A 145 13.01 9.35 -11.24
C GLN A 145 13.43 9.46 -9.77
N TRP A 146 12.48 9.65 -8.86
CA TRP A 146 12.74 9.69 -7.44
C TRP A 146 13.31 8.36 -6.93
N THR A 147 12.69 7.21 -7.24
CA THR A 147 13.18 5.90 -6.79
C THR A 147 14.59 5.60 -7.30
N THR A 148 14.90 5.99 -8.54
CA THR A 148 16.24 5.82 -9.14
C THR A 148 17.27 6.70 -8.43
N LYS A 149 16.95 7.98 -8.21
CA LYS A 149 17.82 8.92 -7.50
C LYS A 149 18.14 8.41 -6.09
N GLU A 150 17.13 8.04 -5.33
CA GLU A 150 17.31 7.62 -3.95
C GLU A 150 18.00 6.25 -3.84
N GLY A 151 17.67 5.30 -4.71
CA GLY A 151 18.39 4.04 -4.78
C GLY A 151 19.89 4.23 -5.07
N GLY A 152 20.22 5.12 -6.00
CA GLY A 152 21.61 5.49 -6.29
C GLY A 152 22.32 6.15 -5.12
N ARG A 153 21.63 7.06 -4.40
CA ARG A 153 22.15 7.72 -3.19
C ARG A 153 22.47 6.71 -2.09
N LEU A 154 21.55 5.80 -1.82
CA LEU A 154 21.72 4.75 -0.82
C LEU A 154 22.93 3.85 -1.13
N LEU A 155 23.10 3.43 -2.39
CA LEU A 155 24.25 2.64 -2.83
C LEU A 155 25.58 3.41 -2.70
N ALA A 156 25.59 4.71 -2.98
CA ALA A 156 26.79 5.55 -2.82
C ALA A 156 27.20 5.68 -1.35
N LEU A 157 26.27 5.81 -0.43
CA LEU A 157 26.53 5.85 1.03
C LEU A 157 27.18 4.55 1.51
N ARG A 158 26.75 3.40 0.99
CA ARG A 158 27.39 2.10 1.29
C ARG A 158 28.86 2.06 0.92
N LYS A 159 29.20 2.51 -0.30
CA LYS A 159 30.60 2.52 -0.77
C LYS A 159 31.52 3.39 0.10
N ARG A 160 30.98 4.47 0.70
CA ARG A 160 31.76 5.33 1.61
C ARG A 160 32.03 4.67 2.96
N LYS A 161 31.07 3.89 3.50
CA LYS A 161 31.23 3.19 4.79
C LYS A 161 32.15 1.95 4.71
N SER A 162 32.38 1.40 3.51
CA SER A 162 33.24 0.24 3.28
C SER A 162 34.71 0.59 2.97
N ARG A 163 35.04 1.86 2.91
CA ARG A 163 36.43 2.42 2.79
C ARG A 163 36.93 2.97 4.11
#